data_1bdaf1acbb18167675cd6bdf2dd378e1
#
_entry.id   1bdaf1acbb18167675cd6bdf2dd378e1
#
_cell.length_a   1.000
_cell.length_b   1.000
_cell.length_c   1.000
_cell.angle_alpha   90.00
_cell.angle_beta   90.00
_cell.angle_gamma   90.00
#
_symmetry.space_group_name_H-M   'P 1'
#
loop_
_entity.id
_entity.type
_entity.pdbx_description
1 polymer ?
#
loop_
_entity_poly.entity_id
_entity_poly.type
_entity_poly.pdbx_seq_one_letter_code
_entity_poly.pdbx_strand_id
1 'polypeptide(L)'
;MARQRKKHHFWRDLLILLVLFGSYLYWGNSSIETDEATFTSSALPAGFDGCRVVQLSDLHGKYFGRDNERLYRAVKAAQPEYIFVTGDLIDRMTENPTVYAGEVGAALSAIAPT
;
A
#
# COMPACT_ATOMS: atom_id res chain seq x y z
N MET A 1 -28.78 44.45 9.75
CA MET A 1 -29.03 43.22 8.94
C MET A 1 -27.79 42.55 8.32
N ALA A 2 -26.58 42.96 8.65
CA ALA A 2 -25.34 42.42 8.06
C ALA A 2 -24.75 41.16 8.78
N ARG A 3 -25.33 40.72 9.89
CA ARG A 3 -24.72 39.68 10.76
C ARG A 3 -25.08 38.23 10.36
N GLN A 4 -26.09 38.01 9.54
CA GLN A 4 -26.51 36.65 9.16
C GLN A 4 -25.76 36.07 7.95
N ARG A 5 -25.24 36.88 7.04
CA ARG A 5 -24.48 36.39 5.87
C ARG A 5 -23.15 35.72 6.22
N LYS A 6 -22.49 36.18 7.29
CA LYS A 6 -21.20 35.59 7.73
C LYS A 6 -21.30 34.15 8.27
N LYS A 7 -22.45 33.76 8.84
CA LYS A 7 -22.63 32.43 9.40
C LYS A 7 -22.76 31.33 8.32
N HIS A 8 -23.38 31.64 7.17
CA HIS A 8 -23.54 30.68 6.08
C HIS A 8 -22.21 30.36 5.38
N HIS A 9 -21.33 31.34 5.26
CA HIS A 9 -20.02 31.14 4.68
C HIS A 9 -19.12 30.31 5.61
N PHE A 10 -19.16 30.57 6.90
CA PHE A 10 -18.40 29.83 7.90
C PHE A 10 -18.72 28.33 7.88
N TRP A 11 -19.99 27.95 7.90
CA TRP A 11 -20.38 26.53 7.87
C TRP A 11 -20.04 25.86 6.54
N ARG A 12 -20.19 26.57 5.44
CA ARG A 12 -19.77 26.09 4.12
C ARG A 12 -18.25 25.86 4.06
N ASP A 13 -17.48 26.83 4.54
CA ASP A 13 -16.02 26.77 4.50
C ASP A 13 -15.49 25.69 5.45
N LEU A 14 -16.12 25.51 6.62
CA LEU A 14 -15.84 24.42 7.53
C LEU A 14 -16.13 23.04 6.89
N LEU A 15 -17.27 22.92 6.19
CA LEU A 15 -17.62 21.68 5.49
C LEU A 15 -16.60 21.36 4.39
N ILE A 16 -16.19 22.34 3.60
CA ILE A 16 -15.16 22.18 2.57
C ILE A 16 -13.84 21.71 3.20
N LEU A 17 -13.43 22.33 4.31
CA LEU A 17 -12.22 21.95 5.02
C LEU A 17 -12.28 20.51 5.53
N LEU A 18 -13.42 20.09 6.09
CA LEU A 18 -13.62 18.71 6.56
C LEU A 18 -13.60 17.70 5.42
N VAL A 19 -14.18 18.03 4.27
CA VAL A 19 -14.14 17.17 3.08
C VAL A 19 -12.72 17.06 2.53
N LEU A 20 -11.99 18.17 2.43
CA LEU A 20 -10.59 18.17 1.98
C LEU A 20 -9.69 17.40 2.95
N PHE A 21 -9.88 17.58 4.26
CA PHE A 21 -9.14 16.86 5.28
C PHE A 21 -9.44 15.37 5.27
N GLY A 22 -10.71 14.99 5.16
CA GLY A 22 -11.13 13.60 5.00
C GLY A 22 -10.56 12.95 3.74
N SER A 23 -10.57 13.67 2.62
CA SER A 23 -9.98 13.22 1.36
C SER A 23 -8.46 13.03 1.47
N TYR A 24 -7.79 13.95 2.15
CA TYR A 24 -6.35 13.87 2.41
C TYR A 24 -6.00 12.64 3.27
N LEU A 25 -6.74 12.40 4.36
CA LEU A 25 -6.55 11.24 5.21
C LEU A 25 -6.84 9.93 4.46
N TYR A 26 -7.91 9.90 3.67
CA TYR A 26 -8.25 8.73 2.86
C TYR A 26 -7.15 8.41 1.85
N TRP A 27 -6.65 9.43 1.15
CA TRP A 27 -5.60 9.23 0.14
C TRP A 27 -4.27 8.80 0.78
N GLY A 28 -3.85 9.47 1.86
CA GLY A 28 -2.63 9.12 2.59
C GLY A 28 -2.63 7.69 3.13
N ASN A 29 -3.81 7.21 3.58
CA ASN A 29 -3.95 5.84 4.12
C ASN A 29 -4.11 4.76 3.04
N SER A 30 -4.34 5.14 1.78
CA SER A 30 -4.56 4.22 0.65
C SER A 30 -3.42 4.24 -0.37
N SER A 31 -2.36 5.02 -0.13
CA SER A 31 -1.19 5.07 -1.01
C SER A 31 -0.24 3.91 -0.73
N ILE A 32 0.36 3.38 -1.80
CA ILE A 32 1.49 2.46 -1.72
C ILE A 32 2.75 3.31 -1.83
N GLU A 33 3.60 3.24 -0.83
CA GLU A 33 4.93 3.81 -0.85
C GLU A 33 5.92 2.75 -1.31
N THR A 34 6.78 3.10 -2.25
CA THR A 34 7.81 2.20 -2.79
C THR A 34 9.16 2.85 -2.61
N ASP A 35 9.99 2.23 -1.80
CA ASP A 35 11.38 2.62 -1.59
C ASP A 35 12.31 1.64 -2.30
N GLU A 36 13.33 2.16 -2.96
CA GLU A 36 14.35 1.34 -3.60
C GLU A 36 15.68 1.49 -2.86
N ALA A 37 16.29 0.36 -2.52
CA ALA A 37 17.60 0.31 -1.90
C ALA A 37 18.50 -0.68 -2.64
N THR A 38 19.74 -0.28 -2.91
CA THR A 38 20.74 -1.15 -3.52
C THR A 38 21.76 -1.54 -2.47
N PHE A 39 21.96 -2.84 -2.30
CA PHE A 39 22.97 -3.41 -1.43
C PHE A 39 24.11 -3.99 -2.25
N THR A 40 25.32 -3.58 -1.94
CA THR A 40 26.53 -4.11 -2.56
C THR A 40 27.43 -4.71 -1.50
N SER A 41 27.85 -5.95 -1.67
CA SER A 41 28.77 -6.61 -0.75
C SER A 41 29.66 -7.61 -1.49
N SER A 42 30.93 -7.58 -1.19
CA SER A 42 31.90 -8.57 -1.70
C SER A 42 31.70 -9.98 -1.11
N ALA A 43 30.89 -10.10 -0.07
CA ALA A 43 30.55 -11.38 0.55
C ALA A 43 29.38 -12.10 -0.15
N LEU A 44 28.67 -11.41 -1.07
CA LEU A 44 27.59 -12.02 -1.84
C LEU A 44 28.15 -12.92 -2.94
N PRO A 45 27.63 -14.16 -3.07
CA PRO A 45 27.96 -15.01 -4.21
C PRO A 45 27.57 -14.34 -5.53
N ALA A 46 28.36 -14.58 -6.59
CA ALA A 46 28.15 -13.99 -7.91
C ALA A 46 26.74 -14.27 -8.51
N GLY A 47 26.10 -15.35 -8.09
CA GLY A 47 24.72 -15.67 -8.51
C GLY A 47 23.64 -14.69 -8.01
N PHE A 48 23.97 -13.81 -7.06
CA PHE A 48 23.07 -12.76 -6.58
C PHE A 48 23.33 -11.39 -7.23
N ASP A 49 24.23 -11.31 -8.19
CA ASP A 49 24.48 -10.06 -8.89
C ASP A 49 23.27 -9.68 -9.74
N GLY A 50 22.75 -8.47 -9.48
CA GLY A 50 21.53 -7.98 -10.10
C GLY A 50 20.23 -8.59 -9.60
N CYS A 51 20.26 -9.46 -8.58
CA CYS A 51 19.06 -10.06 -7.99
C CYS A 51 18.14 -8.99 -7.41
N ARG A 52 16.87 -9.04 -7.76
CA ARG A 52 15.83 -8.14 -7.29
C ARG A 52 14.96 -8.82 -6.25
N VAL A 53 14.85 -8.18 -5.12
CA VAL A 53 14.02 -8.65 -4.00
C VAL A 53 12.97 -7.58 -3.69
N VAL A 54 11.72 -7.97 -3.62
CA VAL A 54 10.65 -7.14 -3.10
C VAL A 54 10.32 -7.57 -1.69
N GLN A 55 10.30 -6.62 -0.78
CA GLN A 55 9.81 -6.81 0.58
C GLN A 55 8.47 -6.10 0.74
N LEU A 56 7.47 -6.82 1.21
CA LEU A 56 6.15 -6.30 1.56
C LEU A 56 6.00 -6.33 3.08
N SER A 57 5.59 -5.21 3.65
CA SER A 57 5.34 -5.05 5.08
C SER A 57 4.09 -4.24 5.31
N ASP A 58 3.47 -4.38 6.48
CA ASP A 58 2.39 -3.53 6.99
C ASP A 58 1.14 -3.45 6.08
N LEU A 59 0.76 -4.56 5.45
CA LEU A 59 -0.44 -4.61 4.61
C LEU A 59 -1.73 -4.49 5.43
N HIS A 60 -1.75 -4.99 6.67
CA HIS A 60 -2.87 -4.88 7.62
C HIS A 60 -4.24 -5.29 7.05
N GLY A 61 -4.27 -6.25 6.13
CA GLY A 61 -5.51 -6.69 5.49
C GLY A 61 -6.18 -5.64 4.59
N LYS A 62 -5.44 -4.59 4.20
CA LYS A 62 -5.96 -3.54 3.33
C LYS A 62 -5.98 -3.99 1.87
N TYR A 63 -6.98 -3.52 1.14
CA TYR A 63 -7.06 -3.66 -0.30
C TYR A 63 -6.59 -2.38 -0.99
N PHE A 64 -5.57 -2.50 -1.82
CA PHE A 64 -5.00 -1.42 -2.62
C PHE A 64 -5.60 -1.43 -4.04
N GLY A 65 -6.78 -0.82 -4.17
CA GLY A 65 -7.63 -0.92 -5.36
C GLY A 65 -8.52 -2.16 -5.32
N ARG A 66 -9.18 -2.46 -6.44
CA ARG A 66 -10.00 -3.66 -6.54
C ARG A 66 -9.08 -4.89 -6.49
N ASP A 67 -9.36 -5.82 -5.60
CA ASP A 67 -8.64 -7.09 -5.46
C ASP A 67 -7.12 -6.92 -5.37
N ASN A 68 -6.64 -5.85 -4.71
CA ASN A 68 -5.22 -5.49 -4.58
C ASN A 68 -4.48 -5.24 -5.92
N GLU A 69 -5.18 -4.89 -6.98
CA GLU A 69 -4.57 -4.70 -8.32
C GLU A 69 -3.41 -3.70 -8.33
N ARG A 70 -3.49 -2.64 -7.51
CA ARG A 70 -2.44 -1.62 -7.42
C ARG A 70 -1.17 -2.18 -6.78
N LEU A 71 -1.32 -2.99 -5.72
CA LEU A 71 -0.21 -3.67 -5.06
C LEU A 71 0.48 -4.63 -6.03
N TYR A 72 -0.28 -5.49 -6.68
CA TYR A 72 0.29 -6.48 -7.62
C TYR A 72 0.94 -5.83 -8.82
N ARG A 73 0.40 -4.72 -9.31
CA ARG A 73 1.01 -3.93 -10.39
C ARG A 73 2.36 -3.35 -9.97
N ALA A 74 2.47 -2.80 -8.76
CA ALA A 74 3.70 -2.26 -8.23
C ALA A 74 4.77 -3.36 -8.05
N VAL A 75 4.40 -4.50 -7.48
CA VAL A 75 5.30 -5.66 -7.32
C VAL A 75 5.76 -6.18 -8.67
N LYS A 76 4.85 -6.35 -9.63
CA LYS A 76 5.19 -6.80 -10.98
C LYS A 76 6.11 -5.84 -11.72
N ALA A 77 5.92 -4.53 -11.54
CA ALA A 77 6.78 -3.50 -12.14
C ALA A 77 8.23 -3.58 -11.64
N ALA A 78 8.44 -3.99 -10.40
CA ALA A 78 9.76 -4.21 -9.83
C ALA A 78 10.49 -5.44 -10.40
N GLN A 79 9.80 -6.34 -11.09
CA GLN A 79 10.35 -7.58 -11.66
C GLN A 79 11.19 -8.38 -10.65
N PRO A 80 10.63 -8.76 -9.50
CA PRO A 80 11.38 -9.41 -8.44
C PRO A 80 11.70 -10.87 -8.79
N GLU A 81 12.85 -11.36 -8.35
CA GLU A 81 13.18 -12.78 -8.30
C GLU A 81 12.67 -13.42 -7.00
N TYR A 82 12.62 -12.63 -5.93
CA TYR A 82 12.09 -13.06 -4.65
C TYR A 82 11.16 -12.02 -4.07
N ILE A 83 10.09 -12.50 -3.42
CA ILE A 83 9.15 -11.66 -2.70
C ILE A 83 9.10 -12.13 -1.26
N PHE A 84 9.42 -11.24 -0.32
CA PHE A 84 9.31 -11.48 1.11
C PHE A 84 8.13 -10.70 1.68
N VAL A 85 7.27 -11.38 2.39
CA VAL A 85 6.22 -10.76 3.19
C VAL A 85 6.66 -10.81 4.64
N THR A 86 7.07 -9.64 5.17
CA THR A 86 7.67 -9.53 6.50
C THR A 86 6.78 -8.71 7.42
N GLY A 87 5.96 -9.36 8.22
CA GLY A 87 5.14 -8.71 9.22
C GLY A 87 3.82 -8.14 8.72
N ASP A 88 2.90 -8.05 9.63
CA ASP A 88 1.58 -7.42 9.61
C ASP A 88 0.79 -7.52 8.29
N LEU A 89 0.76 -8.73 7.70
CA LEU A 89 -0.08 -9.04 6.54
C LEU A 89 -1.56 -8.82 6.85
N ILE A 90 -1.96 -9.19 8.06
CA ILE A 90 -3.33 -9.09 8.58
C ILE A 90 -3.29 -8.43 9.96
N ASP A 91 -4.40 -7.80 10.36
CA ASP A 91 -4.60 -7.29 11.70
C ASP A 91 -5.91 -7.83 12.31
N ARG A 92 -6.23 -7.35 13.53
CA ARG A 92 -7.45 -7.76 14.24
C ARG A 92 -8.74 -7.30 13.57
N MET A 93 -8.64 -6.30 12.70
CA MET A 93 -9.77 -5.71 11.97
C MET A 93 -9.92 -6.30 10.56
N THR A 94 -9.00 -7.19 10.15
CA THR A 94 -9.06 -7.82 8.83
C THR A 94 -10.29 -8.72 8.74
N GLU A 95 -11.17 -8.40 7.83
CA GLU A 95 -12.32 -9.23 7.51
C GLU A 95 -11.84 -10.48 6.76
N ASN A 96 -12.18 -11.67 7.28
CA ASN A 96 -11.76 -12.95 6.70
C ASN A 96 -10.24 -13.08 6.49
N PRO A 97 -9.40 -13.06 7.55
CA PRO A 97 -7.95 -13.01 7.42
C PRO A 97 -7.34 -14.18 6.65
N THR A 98 -7.91 -15.36 6.75
CA THR A 98 -7.45 -16.56 6.02
C THR A 98 -7.68 -16.43 4.51
N VAL A 99 -8.82 -15.86 4.11
CA VAL A 99 -9.13 -15.61 2.69
C VAL A 99 -8.17 -14.57 2.13
N TYR A 100 -8.01 -13.45 2.82
CA TYR A 100 -7.09 -12.39 2.41
C TYR A 100 -5.66 -12.90 2.25
N ALA A 101 -5.13 -13.62 3.24
CA ALA A 101 -3.77 -14.17 3.17
C ALA A 101 -3.62 -15.17 2.02
N GLY A 102 -4.64 -15.99 1.77
CA GLY A 102 -4.65 -16.94 0.65
C GLY A 102 -4.65 -16.26 -0.72
N GLU A 103 -5.48 -15.22 -0.89
CA GLU A 103 -5.55 -14.45 -2.14
C GLU A 103 -4.24 -13.72 -2.43
N VAL A 104 -3.67 -13.04 -1.43
CA VAL A 104 -2.39 -12.34 -1.55
C VAL A 104 -1.27 -13.33 -1.86
N GLY A 105 -1.19 -14.45 -1.14
CA GLY A 105 -0.18 -15.48 -1.36
C GLY A 105 -0.24 -16.06 -2.76
N ALA A 106 -1.43 -16.41 -3.25
CA ALA A 106 -1.63 -16.95 -4.59
C ALA A 106 -1.23 -15.93 -5.68
N ALA A 107 -1.64 -14.66 -5.52
CA ALA A 107 -1.33 -13.61 -6.48
C ALA A 107 0.17 -13.30 -6.54
N LEU A 108 0.85 -13.23 -5.39
CA LEU A 108 2.29 -13.00 -5.33
C LEU A 108 3.09 -14.18 -5.91
N SER A 109 2.66 -15.41 -5.66
CA SER A 109 3.28 -16.61 -6.24
C SER A 109 3.17 -16.65 -7.76
N ALA A 110 2.13 -16.05 -8.34
CA ALA A 110 1.98 -15.93 -9.78
C ALA A 110 2.86 -14.85 -10.43
N ILE A 111 3.37 -13.91 -9.62
CA ILE A 111 4.27 -12.82 -10.07
C ILE A 111 5.74 -13.26 -9.99
N ALA A 112 6.11 -13.99 -8.95
CA ALA A 112 7.46 -14.50 -8.81
C ALA A 112 7.80 -15.47 -9.95
N PRO A 113 8.98 -15.40 -10.55
CA PRO A 113 9.40 -16.39 -11.53
C PRO A 113 9.50 -17.78 -10.86
N THR A 114 9.00 -18.79 -11.55
CA THR A 114 9.09 -20.20 -11.14
C THR A 114 10.48 -20.75 -11.40
#